data_f45a4fb8c719df756f402f8756a205a6
#
_entry.id   f45a4fb8c719df756f402f8756a205a6
#
_cell.length_a   1.000
_cell.length_b   1.000
_cell.length_c   1.000
_cell.angle_alpha   90.00
_cell.angle_beta   90.00
_cell.angle_gamma   90.00
#
_symmetry.space_group_name_H-M   'P 1'
#
loop_
_entity.id
_entity.type
_entity.pdbx_description
1 polymer ?
#
loop_
_entity_poly.entity_id
_entity_poly.type
_entity_poly.pdbx_seq_one_letter_code
_entity_poly.pdbx_strand_id
1 'polypeptide(L)'
;MEEMWKDKKDYEGLYQVSNLGRAKSLDRYIKGKGHSLQFKKGRILKPMKDSNGYLKVKLCKDGKEKAFTVHRLVAEAFLPNPDNLPQVNHKDENKQNNNVSNLEWCSAQYNNTYGTRIERVAEKTTNGKLSKPVLQYTLNGEFVREWESIAECDRNGFNQGNVVACCQGKQKTHKGFIWKYK
;
A
#
# COMPACT_ATOMS: atom_id res chain seq x y z
N MET A 1 -16.85 20.00 -10.13
CA MET A 1 -15.56 20.76 -10.09
C MET A 1 -15.01 20.77 -11.50
N GLU A 2 -14.71 21.94 -12.02
CA GLU A 2 -14.10 22.10 -13.34
C GLU A 2 -12.68 21.52 -13.36
N GLU A 3 -12.29 20.92 -14.49
CA GLU A 3 -10.97 20.34 -14.62
C GLU A 3 -9.92 21.39 -14.95
N MET A 4 -8.95 21.53 -14.06
CA MET A 4 -7.81 22.42 -14.21
C MET A 4 -6.54 21.62 -14.49
N TRP A 5 -5.66 22.16 -15.35
CA TRP A 5 -4.39 21.57 -15.71
C TRP A 5 -3.23 22.47 -15.28
N LYS A 6 -2.20 21.87 -14.65
CA LYS A 6 -0.94 22.53 -14.31
C LYS A 6 0.24 21.76 -14.89
N ASP A 7 1.28 22.47 -15.27
CA ASP A 7 2.52 21.84 -15.72
C ASP A 7 3.14 21.00 -14.61
N LYS A 8 3.69 19.85 -14.97
CA LYS A 8 4.49 19.04 -14.04
C LYS A 8 5.85 19.71 -13.88
N LYS A 9 6.18 20.08 -12.63
CA LYS A 9 7.50 20.63 -12.26
C LYS A 9 8.63 19.77 -12.83
N ASP A 10 9.63 20.43 -13.42
CA ASP A 10 10.77 19.84 -14.16
C ASP A 10 10.42 19.18 -15.50
N TYR A 11 9.14 19.24 -15.92
CA TYR A 11 8.61 18.71 -17.19
C TYR A 11 7.70 19.74 -17.90
N GLU A 12 7.94 21.02 -17.65
CA GLU A 12 7.19 22.14 -18.23
C GLU A 12 7.22 22.05 -19.78
N GLY A 13 6.09 22.34 -20.41
CA GLY A 13 5.95 22.20 -21.86
C GLY A 13 5.93 20.76 -22.39
N LEU A 14 6.10 19.75 -21.55
CA LEU A 14 6.07 18.33 -21.93
C LEU A 14 4.85 17.60 -21.39
N TYR A 15 4.49 17.87 -20.13
CA TYR A 15 3.40 17.16 -19.44
C TYR A 15 2.64 18.07 -18.48
N GLN A 16 1.33 17.82 -18.41
CA GLN A 16 0.45 18.48 -17.44
C GLN A 16 -0.30 17.43 -16.59
N VAL A 17 -0.70 17.85 -15.40
CA VAL A 17 -1.47 17.07 -14.45
C VAL A 17 -2.77 17.82 -14.16
N SER A 18 -3.90 17.10 -14.04
CA SER A 18 -5.18 17.70 -13.67
C SER A 18 -5.50 17.50 -12.20
N ASN A 19 -6.33 18.42 -11.67
CA ASN A 19 -6.92 18.31 -10.33
C ASN A 19 -7.84 17.09 -10.17
N LEU A 20 -8.24 16.45 -11.27
CA LEU A 20 -9.08 15.23 -11.27
C LEU A 20 -8.26 13.92 -11.35
N GLY A 21 -6.93 13.99 -11.22
CA GLY A 21 -6.09 12.78 -11.21
C GLY A 21 -5.72 12.26 -12.60
N ARG A 22 -5.76 13.09 -13.63
CA ARG A 22 -5.31 12.75 -14.97
C ARG A 22 -3.96 13.40 -15.28
N ALA A 23 -3.19 12.75 -16.15
CA ALA A 23 -1.96 13.31 -16.70
C ALA A 23 -2.03 13.30 -18.22
N LYS A 24 -1.49 14.32 -18.87
CA LYS A 24 -1.40 14.40 -20.35
C LYS A 24 -0.01 14.81 -20.80
N SER A 25 0.39 14.34 -21.98
CA SER A 25 1.51 14.90 -22.71
C SER A 25 1.03 16.08 -23.57
N LEU A 26 1.90 17.06 -23.79
CA LEU A 26 1.63 18.20 -24.66
C LEU A 26 2.14 17.94 -26.07
N ASP A 27 1.59 18.69 -27.02
CA ASP A 27 2.08 18.75 -28.41
C ASP A 27 3.53 19.21 -28.42
N ARG A 28 4.40 18.50 -29.14
CA ARG A 28 5.81 18.87 -29.22
C ARG A 28 6.50 18.28 -30.45
N TYR A 29 7.59 18.90 -30.86
CA TYR A 29 8.51 18.32 -31.79
C TYR A 29 9.57 17.49 -31.07
N ILE A 30 9.86 16.30 -31.58
CA ILE A 30 10.92 15.40 -31.08
C ILE A 30 11.93 15.15 -32.19
N LYS A 31 13.18 14.91 -31.84
CA LYS A 31 14.21 14.47 -32.78
C LYS A 31 13.91 13.04 -33.23
N GLY A 32 13.69 12.86 -34.50
CA GLY A 32 13.56 11.57 -35.16
C GLY A 32 14.91 11.04 -35.66
N LYS A 33 14.89 9.94 -36.39
CA LYS A 33 16.08 9.39 -37.07
C LYS A 33 16.62 10.39 -38.08
N GLY A 34 17.95 10.53 -38.18
CA GLY A 34 18.61 11.40 -39.18
C GLY A 34 18.38 12.90 -38.97
N HIS A 35 18.26 13.36 -37.71
CA HIS A 35 18.05 14.77 -37.32
C HIS A 35 16.72 15.40 -37.79
N SER A 36 15.78 14.62 -38.33
CA SER A 36 14.45 15.09 -38.69
C SER A 36 13.67 15.49 -37.41
N LEU A 37 12.86 16.55 -37.52
CA LEU A 37 11.88 16.92 -36.49
C LEU A 37 10.56 16.23 -36.75
N GLN A 38 10.06 15.47 -35.79
CA GLN A 38 8.76 14.82 -35.88
C GLN A 38 7.79 15.46 -34.88
N PHE A 39 6.61 15.85 -35.35
CA PHE A 39 5.54 16.35 -34.51
C PHE A 39 4.90 15.19 -33.75
N LYS A 40 4.82 15.31 -32.44
CA LYS A 40 4.14 14.37 -31.56
C LYS A 40 2.95 15.05 -30.89
N LYS A 41 1.75 14.64 -31.29
CA LYS A 41 0.51 15.15 -30.68
C LYS A 41 0.41 14.73 -29.22
N GLY A 42 0.00 15.66 -28.37
CA GLY A 42 -0.28 15.42 -26.95
C GLY A 42 -1.49 14.50 -26.76
N ARG A 43 -1.49 13.79 -25.63
CA ARG A 43 -2.58 12.88 -25.31
C ARG A 43 -2.70 12.66 -23.80
N ILE A 44 -3.89 12.28 -23.36
CA ILE A 44 -4.09 11.77 -21.99
C ILE A 44 -3.30 10.45 -21.84
N LEU A 45 -2.52 10.35 -20.78
CA LEU A 45 -1.74 9.16 -20.47
C LEU A 45 -2.62 8.12 -19.79
N LYS A 46 -2.55 6.88 -20.26
CA LYS A 46 -3.21 5.75 -19.60
C LYS A 46 -2.41 5.36 -18.34
N PRO A 47 -2.97 5.46 -17.14
CA PRO A 47 -2.26 5.04 -15.94
C PRO A 47 -2.18 3.51 -15.85
N MET A 48 -1.12 3.01 -15.22
CA MET A 48 -0.93 1.60 -14.88
C MET A 48 -1.05 1.44 -13.38
N LYS A 49 -1.66 0.36 -12.93
CA LYS A 49 -1.75 0.00 -11.51
C LYS A 49 -0.48 -0.73 -11.09
N ASP A 50 0.14 -0.31 -10.00
CA ASP A 50 1.28 -1.03 -9.44
C ASP A 50 0.84 -2.16 -8.48
N SER A 51 1.80 -2.95 -7.99
CA SER A 51 1.56 -4.07 -7.06
C SER A 51 0.89 -3.65 -5.74
N ASN A 52 1.05 -2.39 -5.35
CA ASN A 52 0.45 -1.82 -4.15
C ASN A 52 -0.93 -1.19 -4.39
N GLY A 53 -1.42 -1.23 -5.64
CA GLY A 53 -2.72 -0.70 -6.03
C GLY A 53 -2.75 0.79 -6.41
N TYR A 54 -1.59 1.48 -6.42
CA TYR A 54 -1.50 2.88 -6.83
C TYR A 54 -1.45 3.02 -8.36
N LEU A 55 -2.06 4.09 -8.86
CA LEU A 55 -1.96 4.45 -10.27
C LEU A 55 -0.64 5.18 -10.55
N LYS A 56 0.08 4.76 -11.60
CA LYS A 56 1.34 5.34 -12.07
C LYS A 56 1.27 5.70 -13.54
N VAL A 57 1.97 6.76 -13.93
CA VAL A 57 2.24 7.12 -15.33
C VAL A 57 3.74 7.20 -15.56
N LYS A 58 4.16 6.91 -16.79
CA LYS A 58 5.55 7.08 -17.23
C LYS A 58 5.69 8.40 -17.98
N LEU A 59 6.62 9.23 -17.56
CA LEU A 59 7.01 10.47 -18.23
C LEU A 59 8.41 10.29 -18.81
N CYS A 60 8.63 10.82 -20.01
CA CYS A 60 9.91 10.76 -20.71
C CYS A 60 10.44 12.19 -20.94
N LYS A 61 11.68 12.44 -20.50
CA LYS A 61 12.43 13.66 -20.76
C LYS A 61 13.86 13.28 -21.12
N ASP A 62 14.42 13.88 -22.14
CA ASP A 62 15.80 13.66 -22.62
C ASP A 62 16.12 12.16 -22.83
N GLY A 63 15.17 11.43 -23.42
CA GLY A 63 15.32 9.99 -23.70
C GLY A 63 15.20 9.08 -22.47
N LYS A 64 15.02 9.63 -21.27
CA LYS A 64 14.89 8.86 -20.03
C LYS A 64 13.44 8.79 -19.58
N GLU A 65 12.96 7.57 -19.33
CA GLU A 65 11.64 7.35 -18.73
C GLU A 65 11.72 7.27 -17.21
N LYS A 66 10.78 7.94 -16.54
CA LYS A 66 10.58 7.85 -15.09
C LYS A 66 9.11 7.62 -14.78
N ALA A 67 8.83 6.69 -13.87
CA ALA A 67 7.48 6.41 -13.39
C ALA A 67 7.15 7.30 -12.19
N PHE A 68 5.94 7.87 -12.19
CA PHE A 68 5.42 8.71 -11.13
C PHE A 68 4.05 8.19 -10.69
N THR A 69 3.78 8.19 -9.39
CA THR A 69 2.44 7.91 -8.87
C THR A 69 1.53 9.11 -9.11
N VAL A 70 0.31 8.86 -9.57
CA VAL A 70 -0.62 9.92 -9.98
C VAL A 70 -1.01 10.81 -8.78
N HIS A 71 -1.32 10.22 -7.61
CA HIS A 71 -1.65 11.01 -6.41
C HIS A 71 -0.54 12.00 -6.03
N ARG A 72 0.74 11.58 -6.17
CA ARG A 72 1.86 12.47 -5.86
C ARG A 72 2.01 13.59 -6.87
N LEU A 73 1.81 13.30 -8.15
CA LEU A 73 1.78 14.35 -9.19
C LEU A 73 0.71 15.39 -8.93
N VAL A 74 -0.50 14.95 -8.53
CA VAL A 74 -1.61 15.85 -8.22
C VAL A 74 -1.32 16.67 -6.96
N ALA A 75 -0.85 16.02 -5.90
CA ALA A 75 -0.52 16.72 -4.66
C ALA A 75 0.58 17.76 -4.87
N GLU A 76 1.66 17.43 -5.58
CA GLU A 76 2.75 18.36 -5.91
C GLU A 76 2.28 19.58 -6.74
N ALA A 77 1.29 19.38 -7.62
CA ALA A 77 0.80 20.44 -8.50
C ALA A 77 -0.26 21.35 -7.84
N PHE A 78 -1.08 20.81 -6.93
CA PHE A 78 -2.30 21.49 -6.49
C PHE A 78 -2.39 21.73 -4.99
N LEU A 79 -1.66 20.97 -4.15
CA LEU A 79 -1.73 21.11 -2.70
C LEU A 79 -0.48 21.78 -2.15
N PRO A 80 -0.62 22.87 -1.35
CA PRO A 80 0.51 23.44 -0.65
C PRO A 80 1.08 22.44 0.37
N ASN A 81 2.41 22.45 0.53
CA ASN A 81 3.11 21.62 1.51
C ASN A 81 4.17 22.45 2.25
N PRO A 82 3.75 23.43 3.07
CA PRO A 82 4.69 24.31 3.77
C PRO A 82 5.57 23.57 4.78
N ASP A 83 5.05 22.49 5.38
CA ASP A 83 5.74 21.68 6.39
C ASP A 83 6.60 20.56 5.78
N ASN A 84 6.74 20.50 4.44
CA ASN A 84 7.48 19.46 3.73
C ASN A 84 7.09 18.02 4.15
N LEU A 85 5.80 17.77 4.37
CA LEU A 85 5.30 16.47 4.76
C LEU A 85 5.61 15.41 3.69
N PRO A 86 6.11 14.22 4.08
CA PRO A 86 6.71 13.29 3.13
C PRO A 86 5.72 12.42 2.36
N GLN A 87 4.49 12.28 2.83
CA GLN A 87 3.50 11.35 2.27
C GLN A 87 2.23 12.05 1.81
N VAL A 88 1.52 11.39 0.90
CA VAL A 88 0.19 11.81 0.44
C VAL A 88 -0.80 10.71 0.82
N ASN A 89 -1.83 11.08 1.56
CA ASN A 89 -2.93 10.22 1.97
C ASN A 89 -4.13 10.37 1.02
N HIS A 90 -4.90 9.29 0.85
CA HIS A 90 -6.23 9.29 0.23
C HIS A 90 -7.28 9.29 1.34
N LYS A 91 -8.05 10.38 1.47
CA LYS A 91 -9.04 10.55 2.55
C LYS A 91 -10.11 9.47 2.57
N ASP A 92 -10.49 8.96 1.40
CA ASP A 92 -11.45 7.85 1.24
C ASP A 92 -10.81 6.45 1.25
N GLU A 93 -9.50 6.36 1.57
CA GLU A 93 -8.69 5.13 1.51
C GLU A 93 -8.64 4.45 0.13
N ASN A 94 -9.24 5.04 -0.92
CA ASN A 94 -9.20 4.52 -2.28
C ASN A 94 -7.99 5.02 -3.06
N LYS A 95 -6.98 4.19 -3.21
CA LYS A 95 -5.72 4.50 -3.92
C LYS A 95 -5.88 4.86 -5.40
N GLN A 96 -7.05 4.68 -5.96
CA GLN A 96 -7.34 5.01 -7.36
C GLN A 96 -8.08 6.35 -7.51
N ASN A 97 -8.65 6.89 -6.43
CA ASN A 97 -9.29 8.19 -6.42
C ASN A 97 -8.25 9.30 -6.19
N ASN A 98 -7.63 9.75 -7.27
CA ASN A 98 -6.58 10.77 -7.22
C ASN A 98 -7.09 12.20 -7.44
N ASN A 99 -8.37 12.45 -7.19
CA ASN A 99 -8.92 13.81 -7.18
C ASN A 99 -8.26 14.64 -6.08
N VAL A 100 -7.92 15.89 -6.37
CA VAL A 100 -7.24 16.79 -5.42
C VAL A 100 -8.00 16.96 -4.10
N SER A 101 -9.34 16.97 -4.14
CA SER A 101 -10.18 17.06 -2.94
C SER A 101 -10.06 15.86 -2.00
N ASN A 102 -9.66 14.71 -2.54
CA ASN A 102 -9.47 13.46 -1.81
C ASN A 102 -8.04 13.28 -1.28
N LEU A 103 -7.12 14.16 -1.63
CA LEU A 103 -5.70 14.03 -1.27
C LEU A 103 -5.32 15.02 -0.19
N GLU A 104 -4.36 14.65 0.63
CA GLU A 104 -3.72 15.54 1.62
C GLU A 104 -2.27 15.13 1.85
N TRP A 105 -1.42 16.14 2.15
CA TRP A 105 -0.07 15.86 2.64
C TRP A 105 -0.12 15.43 4.09
N CYS A 106 0.69 14.45 4.47
CA CYS A 106 0.69 13.92 5.83
C CYS A 106 2.06 13.37 6.26
N SER A 107 2.20 13.19 7.58
CA SER A 107 3.34 12.48 8.16
C SER A 107 3.21 10.96 7.94
N ALA A 108 4.32 10.24 8.04
CA ALA A 108 4.30 8.78 7.98
C ALA A 108 3.49 8.17 9.15
N GLN A 109 3.58 8.76 10.34
CA GLN A 109 2.82 8.31 11.50
C GLN A 109 1.32 8.44 11.26
N TYR A 110 0.85 9.63 10.85
CA TYR A 110 -0.55 9.87 10.52
C TYR A 110 -1.07 8.86 9.48
N ASN A 111 -0.35 8.71 8.36
CA ASN A 111 -0.75 7.80 7.29
C ASN A 111 -0.80 6.32 7.71
N ASN A 112 0.06 5.91 8.67
CA ASN A 112 0.07 4.55 9.19
C ASN A 112 -1.10 4.24 10.12
N THR A 113 -1.65 5.25 10.77
CA THR A 113 -2.78 5.11 11.72
C THR A 113 -4.11 5.57 11.14
N TYR A 114 -4.11 6.05 9.88
CA TYR A 114 -5.29 6.63 9.24
C TYR A 114 -6.36 5.58 8.90
N GLY A 115 -7.63 5.96 9.12
CA GLY A 115 -8.80 5.19 8.75
C GLY A 115 -8.79 3.78 9.31
N THR A 116 -9.17 2.81 8.51
CA THR A 116 -9.29 1.39 8.87
C THR A 116 -7.98 0.60 8.71
N ARG A 117 -6.84 1.27 8.49
CA ARG A 117 -5.57 0.58 8.22
C ARG A 117 -5.12 -0.35 9.34
N ILE A 118 -5.22 0.09 10.60
CA ILE A 118 -4.82 -0.72 11.77
C ILE A 118 -5.69 -1.97 11.85
N GLU A 119 -7.01 -1.82 11.69
CA GLU A 119 -7.98 -2.93 11.71
C GLU A 119 -7.68 -3.94 10.59
N ARG A 120 -7.47 -3.46 9.37
CA ARG A 120 -7.14 -4.32 8.21
C ARG A 120 -5.80 -5.04 8.36
N VAL A 121 -4.81 -4.42 9.01
CA VAL A 121 -3.54 -5.08 9.31
C VAL A 121 -3.74 -6.13 10.40
N ALA A 122 -4.45 -5.79 11.47
CA ALA A 122 -4.78 -6.74 12.54
C ALA A 122 -5.54 -7.96 11.99
N GLU A 123 -6.56 -7.74 11.16
CA GLU A 123 -7.34 -8.81 10.52
C GLU A 123 -6.47 -9.74 9.65
N LYS A 124 -5.54 -9.16 8.88
CA LYS A 124 -4.62 -9.96 8.04
C LYS A 124 -3.56 -10.73 8.83
N THR A 125 -3.16 -10.20 10.00
CA THR A 125 -2.13 -10.82 10.84
C THR A 125 -2.72 -11.77 11.87
N THR A 126 -3.97 -11.54 12.28
CA THR A 126 -4.69 -12.44 13.18
C THR A 126 -5.09 -13.69 12.40
N ASN A 127 -4.60 -14.84 12.81
CA ASN A 127 -4.83 -16.13 12.15
C ASN A 127 -4.48 -16.17 10.66
N GLY A 128 -3.48 -15.36 10.22
CA GLY A 128 -3.03 -15.30 8.82
C GLY A 128 -2.33 -16.58 8.36
N LYS A 129 -1.94 -16.64 7.06
CA LYS A 129 -1.31 -17.81 6.41
C LYS A 129 -0.09 -18.41 7.12
N LEU A 130 0.57 -17.64 7.99
CA LEU A 130 1.70 -18.11 8.79
C LEU A 130 1.29 -18.64 10.17
N SER A 131 0.00 -18.52 10.53
CA SER A 131 -0.54 -19.11 11.76
C SER A 131 -0.52 -20.61 11.65
N LYS A 132 0.02 -21.25 12.67
CA LYS A 132 -0.02 -22.72 12.80
C LYS A 132 -1.13 -23.07 13.78
N PRO A 133 -2.17 -23.79 13.35
CA PRO A 133 -3.18 -24.31 14.25
C PRO A 133 -2.57 -25.25 15.28
N VAL A 134 -3.15 -25.25 16.47
CA VAL A 134 -2.66 -26.04 17.60
C VAL A 134 -3.79 -26.86 18.17
N LEU A 135 -3.49 -28.10 18.50
CA LEU A 135 -4.42 -29.05 19.10
C LEU A 135 -4.13 -29.16 20.60
N GLN A 136 -5.16 -29.04 21.42
CA GLN A 136 -5.12 -29.17 22.86
C GLN A 136 -5.68 -30.54 23.27
N TYR A 137 -4.99 -31.24 24.16
CA TYR A 137 -5.41 -32.53 24.70
C TYR A 137 -5.32 -32.54 26.21
N THR A 138 -6.17 -33.36 26.88
CA THR A 138 -6.01 -33.69 28.29
C THR A 138 -4.71 -34.45 28.54
N LEU A 139 -4.33 -34.61 29.82
CA LEU A 139 -3.16 -35.43 30.18
C LEU A 139 -3.35 -36.92 29.79
N ASN A 140 -4.60 -37.37 29.71
CA ASN A 140 -4.94 -38.75 29.27
C ASN A 140 -4.94 -38.88 27.73
N GLY A 141 -4.66 -37.81 26.98
CA GLY A 141 -4.59 -37.83 25.51
C GLY A 141 -5.92 -37.63 24.82
N GLU A 142 -6.99 -37.27 25.52
CA GLU A 142 -8.27 -36.96 24.92
C GLU A 142 -8.24 -35.58 24.27
N PHE A 143 -8.80 -35.45 23.06
CA PHE A 143 -8.89 -34.17 22.33
C PHE A 143 -9.85 -33.22 23.04
N VAL A 144 -9.40 -31.96 23.28
CA VAL A 144 -10.19 -30.91 23.91
C VAL A 144 -10.72 -29.94 22.88
N ARG A 145 -9.81 -29.28 22.12
CA ARG A 145 -10.17 -28.37 21.05
C ARG A 145 -9.01 -28.04 20.10
N GLU A 146 -9.36 -27.52 18.95
CA GLU A 146 -8.43 -26.91 18.00
C GLU A 146 -8.44 -25.38 18.20
N TRP A 147 -7.26 -24.79 18.17
CA TRP A 147 -7.01 -23.35 18.20
C TRP A 147 -6.46 -22.93 16.84
N GLU A 148 -7.01 -21.90 16.23
CA GLU A 148 -6.59 -21.45 14.91
C GLU A 148 -5.15 -20.90 14.88
N SER A 149 -4.64 -20.48 16.04
CA SER A 149 -3.28 -19.96 16.20
C SER A 149 -2.79 -20.04 17.63
N ILE A 150 -1.46 -20.02 17.80
CA ILE A 150 -0.83 -19.88 19.12
C ILE A 150 -1.23 -18.54 19.79
N ALA A 151 -1.38 -17.46 18.99
CA ALA A 151 -1.84 -16.18 19.50
C ALA A 151 -3.28 -16.23 20.04
N GLU A 152 -4.13 -17.10 19.52
CA GLU A 152 -5.46 -17.34 20.07
C GLU A 152 -5.38 -18.03 21.44
N CYS A 153 -4.47 -18.99 21.62
CA CYS A 153 -4.21 -19.59 22.93
C CYS A 153 -3.82 -18.52 23.96
N ASP A 154 -2.95 -17.56 23.57
CA ASP A 154 -2.49 -16.49 24.46
C ASP A 154 -3.64 -15.58 24.88
N ARG A 155 -4.49 -15.15 23.94
CA ARG A 155 -5.71 -14.37 24.23
C ARG A 155 -6.67 -15.08 25.19
N ASN A 156 -6.61 -16.41 25.25
CA ASN A 156 -7.41 -17.24 26.15
C ASN A 156 -6.64 -17.69 27.40
N GLY A 157 -5.54 -17.00 27.73
CA GLY A 157 -4.80 -17.16 28.97
C GLY A 157 -3.74 -18.27 28.96
N PHE A 158 -3.41 -18.86 27.84
CA PHE A 158 -2.32 -19.83 27.73
C PHE A 158 -1.06 -19.13 27.19
N ASN A 159 0.01 -19.12 27.95
CA ASN A 159 1.25 -18.47 27.55
C ASN A 159 1.78 -19.03 26.23
N GLN A 160 1.96 -18.17 25.24
CA GLN A 160 2.37 -18.49 23.90
C GLN A 160 3.69 -19.29 23.84
N GLY A 161 4.71 -18.86 24.60
CA GLY A 161 6.02 -19.51 24.62
C GLY A 161 5.95 -20.96 25.16
N ASN A 162 5.14 -21.18 26.19
CA ASN A 162 4.95 -22.50 26.79
C ASN A 162 4.16 -23.44 25.87
N VAL A 163 3.13 -22.94 25.16
CA VAL A 163 2.40 -23.72 24.14
C VAL A 163 3.34 -24.14 23.03
N VAL A 164 4.19 -23.21 22.53
CA VAL A 164 5.20 -23.50 21.52
C VAL A 164 6.19 -24.57 22.01
N ALA A 165 6.68 -24.43 23.24
CA ALA A 165 7.62 -25.38 23.83
C ALA A 165 7.01 -26.79 23.94
N CYS A 166 5.73 -26.90 24.28
CA CYS A 166 5.01 -28.16 24.26
C CYS A 166 4.91 -28.74 22.84
N CYS A 167 4.47 -27.95 21.87
CA CYS A 167 4.35 -28.37 20.47
C CYS A 167 5.69 -28.80 19.85
N GLN A 168 6.82 -28.25 20.34
CA GLN A 168 8.16 -28.60 19.93
C GLN A 168 8.79 -29.78 20.71
N GLY A 169 8.05 -30.33 21.68
CA GLY A 169 8.55 -31.39 22.55
C GLY A 169 9.57 -30.96 23.62
N LYS A 170 9.83 -29.67 23.77
CA LYS A 170 10.74 -29.11 24.77
C LYS A 170 10.13 -29.11 26.19
N GLN A 171 8.83 -29.12 26.26
CA GLN A 171 8.04 -29.20 27.50
C GLN A 171 6.92 -30.20 27.31
N LYS A 172 6.64 -31.00 28.34
CA LYS A 172 5.62 -32.05 28.22
C LYS A 172 4.19 -31.51 28.24
N THR A 173 3.91 -30.53 29.10
CA THR A 173 2.55 -30.00 29.32
C THR A 173 2.58 -28.52 29.65
N HIS A 174 1.48 -27.79 29.42
CA HIS A 174 1.26 -26.43 29.86
C HIS A 174 -0.16 -26.30 30.43
N LYS A 175 -0.29 -25.79 31.67
CA LYS A 175 -1.57 -25.61 32.38
C LYS A 175 -2.43 -26.90 32.41
N GLY A 176 -1.82 -28.07 32.59
CA GLY A 176 -2.53 -29.33 32.67
C GLY A 176 -2.96 -29.91 31.31
N PHE A 177 -2.44 -29.40 30.20
CA PHE A 177 -2.77 -29.87 28.84
C PHE A 177 -1.51 -30.23 28.06
N ILE A 178 -1.68 -31.17 27.11
CA ILE A 178 -0.72 -31.52 26.08
C ILE A 178 -1.07 -30.70 24.82
N TRP A 179 -0.06 -30.15 24.15
CA TRP A 179 -0.19 -29.31 22.98
C TRP A 179 0.59 -29.87 21.80
N LYS A 180 -0.03 -29.89 20.62
CA LYS A 180 0.61 -30.36 19.37
C LYS A 180 0.25 -29.42 18.23
N TYR A 181 1.15 -29.24 17.27
CA TYR A 181 0.77 -28.63 16.00
C TYR A 181 -0.18 -29.56 15.24
N LYS A 182 -1.11 -28.95 14.49
CA LYS A 182 -1.98 -29.68 13.55
C LYS A 182 -1.21 -30.11 12.35
#